data_091dcd7453ba53cb49aefa2634e9d4a6
#
_entry.id   091dcd7453ba53cb49aefa2634e9d4a6
#
_cell.length_a   1.000
_cell.length_b   1.000
_cell.length_c   1.000
_cell.angle_alpha   90.00
_cell.angle_beta   90.00
_cell.angle_gamma   90.00
#
_symmetry.space_group_name_H-M   'P 1'
#
loop_
_entity.id
_entity.type
_entity.pdbx_description
1 polymer ?
#
loop_
_entity_poly.entity_id
_entity_poly.type
_entity_poly.pdbx_seq_one_letter_code
_entity_poly.pdbx_strand_id
1 'polypeptide(L)'
;EHFAEFIQGRNSHDYCFKMWEGSISEVVELVEQGEAEIGFVYLGHKQSESFRIMLERKGLCFEELLPAQVVLCVGQNHPLYHEKSVSPEQMPQLRYVRYTEDSFSRVYHLQQLEKDLHIEKALTHAVEVDSDYALINVLAKTDCAYLCYGGLKENEMGLQGIRSIQIDHEGEKIFLGYIHRKSAELDTCAREFLTLLQSHI
;
A
#
# COMPACT_ATOMS: atom_id res chain seq x y z
N GLU A 1 -1.56 -4.29 -10.44
CA GLU A 1 -1.89 -5.59 -11.05
C GLU A 1 -3.40 -5.67 -11.35
N HIS A 2 -4.29 -5.64 -10.36
CA HIS A 2 -5.74 -5.76 -10.55
C HIS A 2 -6.36 -4.67 -11.44
N PHE A 3 -5.81 -3.47 -11.45
CA PHE A 3 -6.27 -2.41 -12.35
C PHE A 3 -5.95 -2.74 -13.82
N ALA A 4 -4.78 -3.31 -14.09
CA ALA A 4 -4.41 -3.76 -15.44
C ALA A 4 -5.30 -4.93 -15.90
N GLU A 5 -5.61 -5.87 -15.02
CA GLU A 5 -6.56 -6.97 -15.28
C GLU A 5 -7.96 -6.44 -15.58
N PHE A 6 -8.43 -5.47 -14.79
CA PHE A 6 -9.73 -4.83 -14.99
C PHE A 6 -9.84 -4.17 -16.37
N ILE A 7 -8.78 -3.46 -16.81
CA ILE A 7 -8.73 -2.84 -18.14
C ILE A 7 -8.73 -3.90 -19.26
N GLN A 8 -7.96 -4.99 -19.08
CA GLN A 8 -7.84 -6.05 -20.09
C GLN A 8 -9.18 -6.74 -20.38
N GLY A 9 -10.07 -6.86 -19.40
CA GLY A 9 -11.40 -7.45 -19.53
C GLY A 9 -12.42 -6.57 -20.27
N ARG A 10 -12.04 -5.35 -20.72
CA ARG A 10 -12.98 -4.36 -21.28
C ARG A 10 -12.63 -3.90 -22.68
N ASN A 11 -13.65 -3.71 -23.51
CA ASN A 11 -13.50 -3.03 -24.79
C ASN A 11 -13.26 -1.53 -24.56
N SER A 12 -12.06 -1.08 -24.84
CA SER A 12 -11.50 0.23 -24.44
C SER A 12 -12.06 1.47 -25.16
N HIS A 13 -13.08 1.34 -26.01
CA HIS A 13 -13.57 2.47 -26.79
C HIS A 13 -14.57 3.37 -26.05
N ASP A 14 -15.13 2.89 -24.93
CA ASP A 14 -16.22 3.60 -24.23
C ASP A 14 -15.80 4.22 -22.87
N TYR A 15 -14.55 4.00 -22.43
CA TYR A 15 -14.11 4.40 -21.10
C TYR A 15 -12.76 5.12 -21.12
N CYS A 16 -12.64 6.19 -20.33
CA CYS A 16 -11.37 6.84 -20.01
C CYS A 16 -11.06 6.62 -18.53
N PHE A 17 -10.13 5.71 -18.25
CA PHE A 17 -9.65 5.48 -16.90
C PHE A 17 -8.46 6.38 -16.60
N LYS A 18 -8.47 6.97 -15.41
CA LYS A 18 -7.34 7.72 -14.86
C LYS A 18 -6.97 7.10 -13.52
N MET A 19 -5.68 6.88 -13.31
CA MET A 19 -5.12 6.43 -12.05
C MET A 19 -4.08 7.44 -11.58
N TRP A 20 -4.20 7.85 -10.33
CA TRP A 20 -3.23 8.70 -9.67
C TRP A 20 -2.70 7.98 -8.45
N GLU A 21 -1.42 8.17 -8.20
CA GLU A 21 -0.76 7.76 -6.97
C GLU A 21 -0.33 9.01 -6.21
N GLY A 22 -0.53 9.01 -4.90
CA GLY A 22 -0.21 10.15 -4.07
C GLY A 22 -0.41 9.86 -2.59
N SER A 23 -0.22 10.88 -1.78
CA SER A 23 -0.50 10.84 -0.34
C SER A 23 -1.98 10.61 -0.05
N ILE A 24 -2.29 10.15 1.18
CA ILE A 24 -3.70 10.06 1.62
C ILE A 24 -4.41 11.42 1.50
N SER A 25 -3.72 12.51 1.79
CA SER A 25 -4.29 13.86 1.68
C SER A 25 -4.67 14.19 0.24
N GLU A 26 -3.80 13.90 -0.72
CA GLU A 26 -4.08 14.10 -2.14
C GLU A 26 -5.21 13.19 -2.62
N VAL A 27 -5.22 11.92 -2.22
CA VAL A 27 -6.32 11.00 -2.53
C VAL A 27 -7.66 11.54 -1.99
N VAL A 28 -7.69 12.03 -0.74
CA VAL A 28 -8.88 12.63 -0.14
C VAL A 28 -9.33 13.86 -0.93
N GLU A 29 -8.41 14.75 -1.32
CA GLU A 29 -8.72 15.95 -2.11
C GLU A 29 -9.30 15.59 -3.47
N LEU A 30 -8.70 14.68 -4.21
CA LEU A 30 -9.17 14.25 -5.53
C LEU A 30 -10.61 13.70 -5.47
N VAL A 31 -10.92 12.93 -4.43
CA VAL A 31 -12.28 12.40 -4.24
C VAL A 31 -13.24 13.50 -3.80
N GLU A 32 -12.84 14.40 -2.89
CA GLU A 32 -13.65 15.53 -2.41
C GLU A 32 -14.02 16.46 -3.57
N GLN A 33 -13.06 16.79 -4.45
CA GLN A 33 -13.26 17.65 -5.61
C GLN A 33 -14.00 16.96 -6.76
N GLY A 34 -14.15 15.64 -6.71
CA GLY A 34 -14.79 14.86 -7.75
C GLY A 34 -13.92 14.59 -8.98
N GLU A 35 -12.61 14.81 -8.86
CA GLU A 35 -11.63 14.43 -9.89
C GLU A 35 -11.38 12.93 -9.91
N ALA A 36 -11.46 12.28 -8.75
CA ALA A 36 -11.50 10.82 -8.61
C ALA A 36 -12.89 10.41 -8.06
N GLU A 37 -13.39 9.27 -8.54
CA GLU A 37 -14.64 8.70 -8.05
C GLU A 37 -14.42 7.90 -6.77
N ILE A 38 -13.36 7.12 -6.73
CA ILE A 38 -12.92 6.33 -5.58
C ILE A 38 -11.43 6.57 -5.31
N GLY A 39 -11.05 6.51 -4.05
CA GLY A 39 -9.66 6.58 -3.61
C GLY A 39 -9.33 5.41 -2.68
N PHE A 40 -8.25 4.68 -2.95
CA PHE A 40 -7.82 3.56 -2.12
C PHE A 40 -6.77 4.00 -1.12
N VAL A 41 -6.91 3.56 0.13
CA VAL A 41 -5.95 3.85 1.20
C VAL A 41 -5.76 2.64 2.11
N TYR A 42 -4.54 2.48 2.61
CA TYR A 42 -4.28 1.56 3.72
C TYR A 42 -4.43 2.29 5.04
N LEU A 43 -5.13 1.67 5.98
CA LEU A 43 -5.44 2.28 7.27
C LEU A 43 -5.28 1.26 8.42
N GLY A 44 -4.66 1.70 9.51
CA GLY A 44 -4.61 0.93 10.74
C GLY A 44 -5.90 1.06 11.53
N HIS A 45 -6.27 0.00 12.26
CA HIS A 45 -7.51 -0.05 13.03
C HIS A 45 -7.62 1.10 14.06
N LYS A 46 -6.52 1.46 14.71
CA LYS A 46 -6.50 2.55 15.70
C LYS A 46 -6.77 3.94 15.12
N GLN A 47 -6.52 4.12 13.82
CA GLN A 47 -6.73 5.40 13.14
C GLN A 47 -8.10 5.49 12.46
N SER A 48 -8.79 4.36 12.29
CA SER A 48 -10.01 4.27 11.49
C SER A 48 -11.10 5.22 11.95
N GLU A 49 -11.32 5.35 13.26
CA GLU A 49 -12.38 6.22 13.81
C GLU A 49 -12.09 7.71 13.54
N SER A 50 -10.88 8.17 13.86
CA SER A 50 -10.49 9.58 13.64
C SER A 50 -10.48 9.94 12.14
N PHE A 51 -10.07 8.99 11.29
CA PHE A 51 -10.09 9.16 9.86
C PHE A 51 -11.53 9.26 9.31
N ARG A 52 -12.44 8.40 9.76
CA ARG A 52 -13.86 8.46 9.40
C ARG A 52 -14.49 9.80 9.80
N ILE A 53 -14.21 10.28 11.01
CA ILE A 53 -14.72 11.60 11.47
C ILE A 53 -14.20 12.73 10.58
N MET A 54 -12.93 12.67 10.18
CA MET A 54 -12.35 13.66 9.28
C MET A 54 -13.02 13.65 7.90
N LEU A 55 -13.23 12.47 7.34
CA LEU A 55 -13.89 12.28 6.04
C LEU A 55 -15.36 12.73 6.07
N GLU A 56 -16.08 12.46 7.17
CA GLU A 56 -17.47 12.90 7.33
C GLU A 56 -17.64 14.42 7.22
N ARG A 57 -16.71 15.18 7.79
CA ARG A 57 -16.71 16.65 7.70
C ARG A 57 -16.51 17.15 6.27
N LYS A 58 -15.92 16.34 5.40
CA LYS A 58 -15.69 16.61 3.97
C LYS A 58 -16.80 16.02 3.06
N GLY A 59 -17.85 15.43 3.65
CA GLY A 59 -18.92 14.78 2.88
C GLY A 59 -18.47 13.46 2.21
N LEU A 60 -17.42 12.85 2.74
CA LEU A 60 -16.87 11.58 2.27
C LEU A 60 -17.20 10.44 3.23
N CYS A 61 -17.08 9.22 2.77
CA CYS A 61 -17.12 8.02 3.60
C CYS A 61 -15.97 7.07 3.24
N PHE A 62 -15.67 6.20 4.17
CA PHE A 62 -14.63 5.18 4.06
C PHE A 62 -15.22 3.81 4.33
N GLU A 63 -14.98 2.89 3.40
CA GLU A 63 -15.39 1.50 3.48
C GLU A 63 -14.17 0.59 3.50
N GLU A 64 -14.17 -0.37 4.44
CA GLU A 64 -13.13 -1.39 4.50
C GLU A 64 -13.36 -2.42 3.39
N LEU A 65 -12.30 -2.76 2.67
CA LEU A 65 -12.36 -3.66 1.53
C LEU A 65 -11.68 -5.00 1.83
N LEU A 66 -10.39 -4.98 2.20
CA LEU A 66 -9.56 -6.16 2.39
C LEU A 66 -8.66 -6.02 3.62
N PRO A 67 -8.46 -7.10 4.39
CA PRO A 67 -7.39 -7.11 5.39
C PRO A 67 -6.02 -7.02 4.71
N ALA A 68 -5.10 -6.34 5.37
CA ALA A 68 -3.73 -6.15 4.92
C ALA A 68 -2.73 -6.31 6.06
N GLN A 69 -1.49 -6.50 5.73
CA GLN A 69 -0.39 -6.55 6.67
C GLN A 69 0.84 -5.82 6.13
N VAL A 70 1.76 -5.46 7.00
CA VAL A 70 3.07 -4.99 6.55
C VAL A 70 3.93 -6.21 6.21
N VAL A 71 4.57 -6.17 5.07
CA VAL A 71 5.48 -7.20 4.58
C VAL A 71 6.82 -6.59 4.20
N LEU A 72 7.84 -7.42 4.12
CA LEU A 72 9.16 -7.01 3.64
C LEU A 72 9.33 -7.41 2.18
N CYS A 73 9.52 -6.43 1.29
CA CYS A 73 9.80 -6.66 -0.12
C CYS A 73 11.31 -6.73 -0.36
N VAL A 74 11.75 -7.78 -1.06
CA VAL A 74 13.16 -8.05 -1.35
C VAL A 74 13.36 -8.53 -2.78
N GLY A 75 14.47 -8.15 -3.38
CA GLY A 75 14.88 -8.63 -4.70
C GLY A 75 15.72 -9.91 -4.65
N GLN A 76 16.00 -10.50 -5.81
CA GLN A 76 16.73 -11.78 -5.96
C GLN A 76 18.15 -11.77 -5.34
N ASN A 77 18.75 -10.61 -5.20
CA ASN A 77 20.09 -10.47 -4.60
C ASN A 77 20.07 -10.37 -3.08
N HIS A 78 18.88 -10.31 -2.47
CA HIS A 78 18.76 -10.19 -1.03
C HIS A 78 18.95 -11.55 -0.34
N PRO A 79 19.67 -11.64 0.80
CA PRO A 79 19.91 -12.91 1.51
C PRO A 79 18.62 -13.65 1.89
N LEU A 80 17.55 -12.91 2.19
CA LEU A 80 16.25 -13.48 2.59
C LEU A 80 15.33 -13.80 1.41
N TYR A 81 15.79 -13.70 0.16
CA TYR A 81 14.91 -13.87 -1.01
C TYR A 81 14.16 -15.22 -1.04
N HIS A 82 14.78 -16.29 -0.54
CA HIS A 82 14.19 -17.62 -0.51
C HIS A 82 13.46 -17.95 0.81
N GLU A 83 13.50 -17.04 1.78
CA GLU A 83 12.83 -17.22 3.05
C GLU A 83 11.32 -16.93 2.92
N LYS A 84 10.52 -17.56 3.78
CA LYS A 84 9.08 -17.32 3.85
C LYS A 84 8.73 -16.18 4.79
N SER A 85 9.52 -16.04 5.83
CA SER A 85 9.35 -14.98 6.83
C SER A 85 10.69 -14.46 7.34
N VAL A 86 10.66 -13.33 8.00
CA VAL A 86 11.79 -12.70 8.67
C VAL A 86 11.44 -12.44 10.13
N SER A 87 12.35 -12.79 11.05
CA SER A 87 12.15 -12.49 12.46
C SER A 87 12.49 -11.04 12.81
N PRO A 88 11.86 -10.47 13.87
CA PRO A 88 12.16 -9.12 14.33
C PRO A 88 13.65 -8.88 14.64
N GLU A 89 14.37 -9.90 15.12
CA GLU A 89 15.79 -9.80 15.49
C GLU A 89 16.70 -9.63 14.26
N GLN A 90 16.26 -10.07 13.08
CA GLN A 90 17.01 -9.93 11.83
C GLN A 90 16.83 -8.52 11.22
N MET A 91 15.68 -7.90 11.47
CA MET A 91 15.29 -6.64 10.83
C MET A 91 16.28 -5.48 11.05
N PRO A 92 16.87 -5.24 12.25
CA PRO A 92 17.80 -4.12 12.47
C PRO A 92 19.11 -4.21 11.68
N GLN A 93 19.43 -5.39 11.14
CA GLN A 93 20.67 -5.64 10.41
C GLN A 93 20.52 -5.48 8.90
N LEU A 94 19.29 -5.30 8.41
CA LEU A 94 19.02 -5.17 6.99
C LEU A 94 19.34 -3.75 6.48
N ARG A 95 19.59 -3.67 5.19
CA ARG A 95 19.67 -2.40 4.47
C ARG A 95 18.32 -2.07 3.88
N TYR A 96 17.92 -0.82 4.00
CA TYR A 96 16.59 -0.40 3.56
C TYR A 96 16.63 0.58 2.39
N VAL A 97 15.61 0.51 1.57
CA VAL A 97 15.20 1.59 0.69
C VAL A 97 13.83 2.08 1.14
N ARG A 98 13.59 3.38 1.08
CA ARG A 98 12.30 4.00 1.41
C ARG A 98 12.00 5.16 0.46
N TYR A 99 10.74 5.55 0.38
CA TYR A 99 10.40 6.81 -0.27
C TYR A 99 10.86 7.99 0.57
N THR A 100 11.28 9.07 -0.10
CA THR A 100 11.41 10.39 0.51
C THR A 100 10.07 10.73 1.15
N GLU A 101 10.09 11.18 2.40
CA GLU A 101 8.88 11.28 3.23
C GLU A 101 7.75 12.03 2.52
N ASP A 102 6.69 11.32 2.27
CA ASP A 102 5.37 11.87 2.03
C ASP A 102 4.56 11.76 3.32
N SER A 103 4.14 12.87 3.82
CA SER A 103 4.00 13.16 5.25
C SER A 103 2.78 12.57 5.98
N PHE A 104 1.79 11.96 5.34
CA PHE A 104 0.57 11.59 6.08
C PHE A 104 0.23 10.10 6.13
N SER A 105 0.43 9.36 5.08
CA SER A 105 -0.11 8.00 4.98
C SER A 105 0.72 6.91 5.64
N ARG A 106 2.02 7.12 5.74
CA ARG A 106 2.94 6.12 6.32
C ARG A 106 3.14 6.26 7.81
N VAL A 107 2.79 7.42 8.36
CA VAL A 107 3.46 7.93 9.55
C VAL A 107 3.12 7.17 10.82
N TYR A 108 1.87 6.81 11.07
CA TYR A 108 1.55 6.35 12.42
C TYR A 108 1.83 4.86 12.68
N HIS A 109 1.26 3.96 11.89
CA HIS A 109 1.44 2.52 12.17
C HIS A 109 2.78 1.98 11.66
N LEU A 110 3.38 2.55 10.60
CA LEU A 110 4.76 2.19 10.24
C LEU A 110 5.76 2.70 11.26
N GLN A 111 5.61 3.91 11.80
CA GLN A 111 6.47 4.39 12.88
C GLN A 111 6.35 3.55 14.15
N GLN A 112 5.15 3.06 14.47
CA GLN A 112 5.00 2.16 15.59
C GLN A 112 5.69 0.82 15.31
N LEU A 113 5.50 0.27 14.13
CA LEU A 113 6.16 -0.96 13.69
C LEU A 113 7.69 -0.81 13.67
N GLU A 114 8.21 0.32 13.18
CA GLU A 114 9.65 0.64 13.19
C GLU A 114 10.24 0.57 14.61
N LYS A 115 9.50 1.10 15.60
CA LYS A 115 9.88 1.00 17.01
C LYS A 115 9.81 -0.42 17.55
N ASP A 116 8.73 -1.12 17.24
CA ASP A 116 8.50 -2.47 17.72
C ASP A 116 9.56 -3.44 17.13
N LEU A 117 10.02 -3.18 15.90
CA LEU A 117 11.06 -3.94 15.21
C LEU A 117 12.49 -3.41 15.46
N HIS A 118 12.65 -2.31 16.20
CA HIS A 118 13.94 -1.66 16.47
C HIS A 118 14.75 -1.28 15.23
N ILE A 119 14.08 -0.92 14.13
CA ILE A 119 14.71 -0.60 12.84
C ILE A 119 14.89 0.90 12.58
N GLU A 120 14.51 1.76 13.50
CA GLU A 120 14.60 3.22 13.38
C GLU A 120 16.02 3.66 12.97
N LYS A 121 17.05 3.09 13.60
CA LYS A 121 18.44 3.38 13.28
C LYS A 121 18.83 2.91 11.87
N ALA A 122 18.36 1.75 11.44
CA ALA A 122 18.64 1.23 10.10
C ALA A 122 18.00 2.12 9.03
N LEU A 123 16.80 2.63 9.30
CA LEU A 123 16.06 3.52 8.41
C LEU A 123 16.66 4.93 8.32
N THR A 124 17.42 5.41 9.31
CA THR A 124 18.16 6.68 9.17
C THR A 124 19.27 6.62 8.13
N HIS A 125 19.68 5.42 7.74
CA HIS A 125 20.71 5.18 6.71
C HIS A 125 20.11 4.51 5.45
N ALA A 126 18.80 4.54 5.30
CA ALA A 126 18.11 3.98 4.14
C ALA A 126 18.45 4.76 2.86
N VAL A 127 18.41 4.06 1.74
CA VAL A 127 18.41 4.71 0.42
C VAL A 127 17.04 5.37 0.24
N GLU A 128 17.02 6.67 -0.03
CA GLU A 128 15.78 7.39 -0.31
C GLU A 128 15.54 7.50 -1.81
N VAL A 129 14.30 7.23 -2.21
CA VAL A 129 13.83 7.30 -3.61
C VAL A 129 12.52 8.07 -3.68
N ASP A 130 12.21 8.61 -4.84
CA ASP A 130 11.01 9.42 -5.09
C ASP A 130 10.10 8.82 -6.17
N SER A 131 10.42 7.64 -6.67
CA SER A 131 9.63 6.98 -7.72
C SER A 131 9.66 5.46 -7.60
N ASP A 132 8.58 4.82 -8.05
CA ASP A 132 8.45 3.37 -8.12
C ASP A 132 9.52 2.75 -9.01
N TYR A 133 9.89 3.42 -10.10
CA TYR A 133 10.95 2.96 -10.97
C TYR A 133 12.29 2.87 -10.25
N ALA A 134 12.66 3.88 -9.46
CA ALA A 134 13.87 3.87 -8.66
C ALA A 134 13.82 2.79 -7.57
N LEU A 135 12.68 2.68 -6.84
CA LEU A 135 12.47 1.66 -5.82
C LEU A 135 12.67 0.25 -6.39
N ILE A 136 11.97 -0.08 -7.49
CA ILE A 136 12.05 -1.38 -8.14
C ILE A 136 13.47 -1.70 -8.58
N ASN A 137 14.19 -0.72 -9.17
CA ASN A 137 15.57 -0.93 -9.60
C ASN A 137 16.54 -1.16 -8.43
N VAL A 138 16.36 -0.45 -7.31
CA VAL A 138 17.17 -0.66 -6.10
C VAL A 138 16.91 -2.07 -5.56
N LEU A 139 15.66 -2.46 -5.39
CA LEU A 139 15.30 -3.81 -4.89
C LEU A 139 15.80 -4.92 -5.82
N ALA A 140 15.63 -4.79 -7.12
CA ALA A 140 16.03 -5.82 -8.08
C ALA A 140 17.54 -6.02 -8.19
N LYS A 141 18.35 -4.98 -7.89
CA LYS A 141 19.80 -4.99 -8.14
C LYS A 141 20.66 -4.98 -6.89
N THR A 142 20.08 -4.78 -5.72
CA THR A 142 20.84 -4.67 -4.46
C THR A 142 20.31 -5.66 -3.40
N ASP A 143 20.92 -5.63 -2.23
CA ASP A 143 20.49 -6.33 -1.02
C ASP A 143 19.59 -5.45 -0.13
N CYS A 144 19.01 -4.40 -0.67
CA CYS A 144 18.08 -3.56 0.09
C CYS A 144 16.70 -4.23 0.21
N ALA A 145 16.03 -3.92 1.31
CA ALA A 145 14.67 -4.34 1.60
C ALA A 145 13.75 -3.12 1.71
N TYR A 146 12.46 -3.32 1.46
CA TYR A 146 11.44 -2.28 1.53
C TYR A 146 10.24 -2.77 2.34
N LEU A 147 9.78 -1.96 3.30
CA LEU A 147 8.55 -2.22 4.03
C LEU A 147 7.36 -1.70 3.21
N CYS A 148 6.44 -2.59 2.88
CA CYS A 148 5.23 -2.24 2.13
C CYS A 148 3.99 -2.91 2.74
N TYR A 149 2.83 -2.50 2.25
CA TYR A 149 1.58 -3.19 2.56
C TYR A 149 1.36 -4.32 1.56
N GLY A 150 1.01 -5.49 2.07
CA GLY A 150 0.67 -6.66 1.28
C GLY A 150 -0.67 -7.25 1.69
N GLY A 151 -1.28 -8.04 0.81
CA GLY A 151 -2.42 -8.87 1.16
C GLY A 151 -2.00 -10.04 2.07
N LEU A 152 -2.98 -10.77 2.60
CA LEU A 152 -2.74 -11.95 3.45
C LEU A 152 -2.21 -13.15 2.67
N LYS A 153 -2.31 -13.15 1.35
CA LYS A 153 -1.74 -14.19 0.48
C LYS A 153 -0.35 -13.76 -0.01
N GLU A 154 0.55 -14.74 -0.17
CA GLU A 154 1.87 -14.51 -0.78
C GLU A 154 1.67 -13.89 -2.16
N ASN A 155 1.88 -12.60 -2.26
CA ASN A 155 1.95 -11.93 -3.54
C ASN A 155 3.41 -11.90 -3.96
N GLU A 156 3.72 -12.71 -4.95
CA GLU A 156 4.84 -12.35 -5.80
C GLU A 156 4.45 -10.99 -6.41
N MET A 157 5.14 -9.93 -6.03
CA MET A 157 5.26 -8.77 -6.89
C MET A 157 5.97 -9.28 -8.14
N GLY A 158 5.24 -9.94 -9.04
CA GLY A 158 5.75 -10.71 -10.18
C GLY A 158 6.50 -9.89 -11.21
N LEU A 159 6.77 -8.63 -10.91
CA LEU A 159 7.56 -7.71 -11.67
C LEU A 159 9.02 -7.80 -11.20
N GLN A 160 9.87 -8.38 -12.06
CA GLN A 160 11.33 -8.25 -11.97
C GLN A 160 12.04 -9.02 -10.83
N GLY A 161 11.50 -10.12 -10.36
CA GLY A 161 12.17 -10.91 -9.33
C GLY A 161 12.19 -10.27 -7.95
N ILE A 162 11.18 -9.45 -7.64
CA ILE A 162 10.91 -8.93 -6.29
C ILE A 162 9.79 -9.76 -5.69
N ARG A 163 9.92 -10.15 -4.44
CA ARG A 163 8.89 -10.84 -3.68
C ARG A 163 8.67 -10.22 -2.31
N SER A 164 7.49 -10.41 -1.78
CA SER A 164 7.18 -10.10 -0.39
C SER A 164 7.42 -11.31 0.50
N ILE A 165 7.97 -11.08 1.69
CA ILE A 165 8.12 -12.06 2.76
C ILE A 165 7.43 -11.55 4.02
N GLN A 166 6.88 -12.46 4.80
CA GLN A 166 6.15 -12.11 6.01
C GLN A 166 7.11 -11.68 7.11
N ILE A 167 6.66 -10.76 7.96
CA ILE A 167 7.37 -10.40 9.18
C ILE A 167 6.73 -11.17 10.33
N ASP A 168 7.51 -11.95 11.09
CA ASP A 168 7.04 -12.73 12.23
C ASP A 168 6.75 -11.83 13.44
N HIS A 169 5.82 -10.89 13.25
CA HIS A 169 5.43 -9.92 14.26
C HIS A 169 3.92 -9.69 14.22
N GLU A 170 3.28 -9.80 15.40
CA GLU A 170 1.87 -9.42 15.56
C GLU A 170 1.77 -7.89 15.67
N GLY A 171 1.66 -7.23 14.53
CA GLY A 171 1.46 -5.80 14.46
C GLY A 171 0.00 -5.36 14.56
N GLU A 172 -0.24 -4.07 14.37
CA GLU A 172 -1.58 -3.53 14.26
C GLU A 172 -2.33 -4.12 13.06
N LYS A 173 -3.62 -4.41 13.23
CA LYS A 173 -4.50 -4.79 12.12
C LYS A 173 -4.63 -3.64 11.15
N ILE A 174 -4.31 -3.90 9.89
CA ILE A 174 -4.38 -2.95 8.79
C ILE A 174 -5.40 -3.48 7.78
N PHE A 175 -6.02 -2.59 7.06
CA PHE A 175 -6.90 -2.94 5.94
C PHE A 175 -6.71 -1.96 4.79
N LEU A 176 -6.86 -2.45 3.59
CA LEU A 176 -7.12 -1.66 2.41
C LEU A 176 -8.60 -1.28 2.43
N GLY A 177 -8.89 -0.01 2.27
CA GLY A 177 -10.24 0.48 2.11
C GLY A 177 -10.33 1.49 0.99
N TYR A 178 -11.54 1.96 0.72
CA TYR A 178 -11.77 2.98 -0.29
C TYR A 178 -12.60 4.14 0.26
N ILE A 179 -12.35 5.30 -0.31
CA ILE A 179 -13.01 6.57 -0.01
C ILE A 179 -13.89 6.91 -1.21
N HIS A 180 -15.10 7.39 -0.95
CA HIS A 180 -15.99 7.93 -1.97
C HIS A 180 -16.87 9.04 -1.41
N ARG A 181 -17.53 9.82 -2.27
CA ARG A 181 -18.47 10.87 -1.82
C ARG A 181 -19.78 10.25 -1.33
N LYS A 182 -20.28 10.72 -0.17
CA LYS A 182 -21.58 10.30 0.39
C LYS A 182 -22.75 10.63 -0.52
N SER A 183 -22.66 11.73 -1.25
CA SER A 183 -23.74 12.26 -2.10
C SER A 183 -23.81 11.64 -3.49
N ALA A 184 -22.84 10.82 -3.87
CA ALA A 184 -22.76 10.22 -5.19
C ALA A 184 -22.86 8.69 -5.11
N GLU A 185 -23.72 8.10 -5.94
CA GLU A 185 -23.67 6.65 -6.18
C GLU A 185 -22.44 6.34 -7.04
N LEU A 186 -21.75 5.26 -6.70
CA LEU A 186 -20.66 4.75 -7.51
C LEU A 186 -21.19 4.30 -8.86
N ASP A 187 -20.48 4.65 -9.93
CA ASP A 187 -20.83 4.19 -11.26
C ASP A 187 -20.65 2.66 -11.42
N THR A 188 -21.07 2.14 -12.54
CA THR A 188 -20.97 0.71 -12.81
C THR A 188 -19.52 0.24 -12.84
N CYS A 189 -18.60 1.04 -13.40
CA CYS A 189 -17.19 0.68 -13.50
C CYS A 189 -16.51 0.61 -12.14
N ALA A 190 -16.77 1.59 -11.26
CA ALA A 190 -16.25 1.59 -9.90
C ALA A 190 -16.75 0.37 -9.10
N ARG A 191 -18.05 0.04 -9.18
CA ARG A 191 -18.61 -1.13 -8.51
C ARG A 191 -18.03 -2.45 -9.02
N GLU A 192 -17.84 -2.60 -10.32
CA GLU A 192 -17.25 -3.79 -10.92
C GLU A 192 -15.77 -3.93 -10.54
N PHE A 193 -15.04 -2.83 -10.48
CA PHE A 193 -13.64 -2.87 -10.01
C PHE A 193 -13.53 -3.28 -8.54
N LEU A 194 -14.40 -2.75 -7.67
CA LEU A 194 -14.47 -3.18 -6.26
C LEU A 194 -14.83 -4.66 -6.14
N THR A 195 -15.75 -5.16 -6.97
CA THR A 195 -16.13 -6.58 -7.00
C THR A 195 -14.94 -7.46 -7.44
N LEU A 196 -14.18 -7.01 -8.45
CA LEU A 196 -12.97 -7.71 -8.88
C LEU A 196 -11.96 -7.81 -7.74
N LEU A 197 -11.67 -6.69 -7.05
CA LEU A 197 -10.75 -6.69 -5.91
C LEU A 197 -11.19 -7.67 -4.81
N GLN A 198 -12.48 -7.73 -4.51
CA GLN A 198 -13.02 -8.65 -3.50
C GLN A 198 -12.94 -10.12 -3.92
N SER A 199 -12.94 -10.43 -5.22
CA SER A 199 -12.86 -11.81 -5.71
C SER A 199 -11.45 -12.43 -5.58
N HIS A 200 -10.43 -11.64 -5.31
CA HIS A 200 -9.04 -12.09 -5.13
C HIS A 200 -8.68 -12.40 -3.65
N ILE A 201 -9.67 -12.41 -2.74
CA ILE A 201 -9.52 -12.87 -1.35
C ILE A 201 -9.64 -14.39 -1.31
#